data_c01f05768f2302e7d76b3b0ddcdf8227
#
_entry.id   c01f05768f2302e7d76b3b0ddcdf8227
#
_cell.length_a   1.000
_cell.length_b   1.000
_cell.length_c   1.000
_cell.angle_alpha   90.00
_cell.angle_beta   90.00
_cell.angle_gamma   90.00
#
_symmetry.space_group_name_H-M   'P 1'
#
loop_
_entity.id
_entity.type
_entity.pdbx_description
1 polymer ?
#
loop_
_entity_poly.entity_id
_entity_poly.type
_entity_poly.pdbx_seq_one_letter_code
_entity_poly.pdbx_strand_id
1 'polypeptide(L)'
;MTNKTLGAAALAVAFWGGQAQAADEMTLQLKWVTQAQFAGYYVALENGFYEEEGLDVTIKPGGPDIAPVQVLLGGGADVMVDWLPSALAAREKGAPIVNIAQPFASSGLMLTCLKEHEINSPADFPGHTLGTWFFGNEIPLFSWMGKLGYPTDGSEGGVTIQKINFNVDPLLQKQVECATTMTYNEYWQVIDAGLTPEDLVVFKYEDEGISTLEDGLYTTEEKLSDPAEVDKLARFVRASMKGWKWAEENPDKAAEVVLEYDETGAQTEKHQKRMMGEIAKLTEGSDGRLDEAAFDRSVQITMEGGMITKEPEGAFTHDITDKALN
;
A
#
# COMPACT_ATOMS: atom_id res chain seq x y z
N MET A 1 81.80 37.01 -7.42
CA MET A 1 81.17 35.69 -7.61
C MET A 1 80.08 35.60 -6.54
N THR A 2 78.86 35.87 -6.92
CA THR A 2 77.72 35.93 -5.96
C THR A 2 76.74 34.82 -6.34
N ASN A 3 76.69 33.76 -5.53
CA ASN A 3 75.73 32.66 -5.67
C ASN A 3 74.35 33.10 -5.13
N LYS A 4 73.35 33.10 -6.01
CA LYS A 4 71.94 33.23 -5.64
C LYS A 4 71.33 31.81 -5.52
N THR A 5 70.96 31.40 -4.31
CA THR A 5 70.15 30.22 -4.04
C THR A 5 68.68 30.58 -4.23
N LEU A 6 68.02 29.92 -5.20
CA LEU A 6 66.56 29.95 -5.34
C LEU A 6 65.97 28.92 -4.36
N GLY A 7 65.14 29.39 -3.44
CA GLY A 7 64.30 28.54 -2.60
C GLY A 7 63.02 28.17 -3.36
N ALA A 8 62.78 26.89 -3.58
CA ALA A 8 61.53 26.39 -4.09
C ALA A 8 60.54 26.18 -2.94
N ALA A 9 59.45 26.98 -2.92
CA ALA A 9 58.33 26.77 -2.03
C ALA A 9 57.38 25.70 -2.60
N ALA A 10 57.34 24.55 -1.96
CA ALA A 10 56.36 23.51 -2.29
C ALA A 10 55.02 23.85 -1.65
N LEU A 11 54.00 24.19 -2.48
CA LEU A 11 52.59 24.25 -2.05
C LEU A 11 52.08 22.80 -1.85
N ALA A 12 51.85 22.42 -0.61
CA ALA A 12 51.07 21.21 -0.28
C ALA A 12 49.57 21.50 -0.47
N VAL A 13 48.99 21.00 -1.53
CA VAL A 13 47.55 20.98 -1.73
C VAL A 13 47.02 19.83 -0.91
N ALA A 14 46.38 20.12 0.22
CA ALA A 14 45.65 19.15 1.01
C ALA A 14 44.35 18.80 0.26
N PHE A 15 44.30 17.65 -0.41
CA PHE A 15 43.04 17.04 -0.85
C PHE A 15 42.27 16.59 0.39
N TRP A 16 41.29 17.35 0.80
CA TRP A 16 40.22 16.83 1.65
C TRP A 16 39.38 15.89 0.78
N GLY A 17 39.76 14.62 0.76
CA GLY A 17 38.90 13.56 0.27
C GLY A 17 37.75 13.41 1.25
N GLY A 18 36.61 14.04 0.96
CA GLY A 18 35.36 13.68 1.60
C GLY A 18 35.14 12.17 1.32
N GLN A 19 35.18 11.34 2.36
CA GLN A 19 34.70 9.98 2.24
C GLN A 19 33.21 10.10 1.87
N ALA A 20 32.84 9.73 0.65
CA ALA A 20 31.44 9.49 0.32
C ALA A 20 31.00 8.38 1.28
N GLN A 21 30.14 8.72 2.23
CA GLN A 21 29.48 7.74 3.08
C GLN A 21 28.65 6.85 2.15
N ALA A 22 28.79 5.54 2.26
CA ALA A 22 27.94 4.61 1.51
C ALA A 22 26.49 4.90 1.89
N ALA A 23 25.61 4.89 0.90
CA ALA A 23 24.17 5.04 1.14
C ALA A 23 23.68 3.87 2.01
N ASP A 24 22.73 4.16 2.90
CA ASP A 24 22.10 3.15 3.72
C ASP A 24 21.13 2.33 2.85
N GLU A 25 21.35 1.03 2.76
CA GLU A 25 20.46 0.12 2.05
C GLU A 25 19.09 0.03 2.74
N MET A 26 18.02 0.02 1.96
CA MET A 26 16.65 -0.17 2.44
C MET A 26 15.80 -0.91 1.42
N THR A 27 15.00 -1.87 1.87
CA THR A 27 14.07 -2.61 1.03
C THR A 27 12.63 -2.34 1.42
N LEU A 28 11.82 -1.91 0.43
CA LEU A 28 10.37 -1.77 0.53
C LEU A 28 9.70 -2.99 -0.13
N GLN A 29 8.88 -3.73 0.61
CA GLN A 29 8.00 -4.76 0.07
C GLN A 29 6.63 -4.17 -0.21
N LEU A 30 6.23 -4.15 -1.47
CA LEU A 30 4.86 -3.79 -1.86
C LEU A 30 3.90 -4.93 -1.56
N LYS A 31 2.63 -4.60 -1.33
CA LYS A 31 1.58 -5.62 -1.13
C LYS A 31 1.06 -6.22 -2.43
N TRP A 32 1.21 -5.51 -3.55
CA TRP A 32 0.68 -5.91 -4.85
C TRP A 32 1.71 -5.76 -5.96
N VAL A 33 1.36 -6.15 -7.19
CA VAL A 33 2.20 -5.99 -8.38
C VAL A 33 2.51 -4.52 -8.64
N THR A 34 3.57 -4.27 -9.39
CA THR A 34 3.94 -2.91 -9.82
C THR A 34 2.80 -2.29 -10.61
N GLN A 35 2.28 -1.19 -10.09
CA GLN A 35 1.21 -0.40 -10.71
C GLN A 35 1.14 0.99 -10.05
N ALA A 36 0.39 1.92 -10.65
CA ALA A 36 0.31 3.33 -10.20
C ALA A 36 -0.22 3.50 -8.76
N GLN A 37 -0.79 2.45 -8.16
CA GLN A 37 -1.09 2.39 -6.73
C GLN A 37 0.14 2.69 -5.85
N PHE A 38 1.34 2.45 -6.34
CA PHE A 38 2.59 2.65 -5.62
C PHE A 38 3.46 3.75 -6.22
N ALA A 39 2.86 4.61 -7.06
CA ALA A 39 3.58 5.60 -7.85
C ALA A 39 4.49 6.50 -7.01
N GLY A 40 4.06 6.91 -5.82
CA GLY A 40 4.86 7.78 -4.97
C GLY A 40 6.24 7.21 -4.63
N TYR A 41 6.33 5.89 -4.42
CA TYR A 41 7.60 5.22 -4.11
C TYR A 41 8.50 5.11 -5.34
N TYR A 42 7.95 4.76 -6.50
CA TYR A 42 8.70 4.69 -7.75
C TYR A 42 9.18 6.07 -8.21
N VAL A 43 8.33 7.09 -8.05
CA VAL A 43 8.71 8.49 -8.30
C VAL A 43 9.84 8.95 -7.36
N ALA A 44 9.77 8.57 -6.08
CA ALA A 44 10.83 8.90 -5.13
C ALA A 44 12.17 8.24 -5.51
N LEU A 45 12.11 7.03 -6.05
CA LEU A 45 13.28 6.31 -6.56
C LEU A 45 13.82 6.97 -7.83
N GLU A 46 12.99 7.15 -8.86
CA GLU A 46 13.39 7.66 -10.17
C GLU A 46 13.88 9.11 -10.11
N ASN A 47 13.25 9.96 -9.31
CA ASN A 47 13.65 11.34 -9.15
C ASN A 47 14.81 11.56 -8.16
N GLY A 48 15.40 10.47 -7.62
CA GLY A 48 16.55 10.53 -6.72
C GLY A 48 16.22 11.06 -5.32
N PHE A 49 14.94 11.09 -4.90
CA PHE A 49 14.58 11.62 -3.58
C PHE A 49 15.10 10.74 -2.44
N TYR A 50 15.23 9.43 -2.65
CA TYR A 50 15.90 8.54 -1.70
C TYR A 50 17.40 8.79 -1.64
N GLU A 51 18.05 9.02 -2.78
CA GLU A 51 19.49 9.34 -2.86
C GLU A 51 19.81 10.67 -2.17
N GLU A 52 18.94 11.68 -2.29
CA GLU A 52 19.06 12.97 -1.59
C GLU A 52 19.09 12.78 -0.06
N GLU A 53 18.40 11.75 0.45
CA GLU A 53 18.36 11.35 1.86
C GLU A 53 19.48 10.34 2.24
N GLY A 54 20.39 10.03 1.31
CA GLY A 54 21.47 9.07 1.53
C GLY A 54 21.01 7.62 1.65
N LEU A 55 19.91 7.27 0.98
CA LEU A 55 19.33 5.92 0.95
C LEU A 55 19.52 5.28 -0.42
N ASP A 56 19.83 3.99 -0.42
CA ASP A 56 19.78 3.09 -1.59
C ASP A 56 18.56 2.17 -1.42
N VAL A 57 17.47 2.50 -2.12
CA VAL A 57 16.17 1.85 -1.92
C VAL A 57 15.89 0.83 -3.00
N THR A 58 15.63 -0.41 -2.59
CA THR A 58 15.10 -1.47 -3.44
C THR A 58 13.60 -1.63 -3.21
N ILE A 59 12.80 -1.52 -4.27
CA ILE A 59 11.35 -1.78 -4.22
C ILE A 59 11.09 -3.19 -4.75
N LYS A 60 10.51 -4.05 -3.90
CA LYS A 60 10.11 -5.41 -4.25
C LYS A 60 8.60 -5.45 -4.55
N PRO A 61 8.19 -5.84 -5.76
CA PRO A 61 6.77 -6.02 -6.04
C PRO A 61 6.17 -7.14 -5.19
N GLY A 62 4.89 -7.01 -4.89
CA GLY A 62 4.07 -8.03 -4.26
C GLY A 62 3.24 -8.81 -5.28
N GLY A 63 2.10 -9.32 -4.84
CA GLY A 63 1.18 -10.07 -5.71
C GLY A 63 0.17 -10.90 -4.92
N PRO A 64 -0.74 -11.59 -5.63
CA PRO A 64 -1.86 -12.32 -5.01
C PRO A 64 -1.43 -13.53 -4.16
N ASP A 65 -0.17 -13.95 -4.26
CA ASP A 65 0.40 -15.10 -3.53
C ASP A 65 1.55 -14.70 -2.59
N ILE A 66 1.75 -13.38 -2.36
CA ILE A 66 2.78 -12.84 -1.47
C ILE A 66 2.10 -12.22 -0.25
N ALA A 67 2.51 -12.67 0.94
CA ALA A 67 2.11 -12.06 2.20
C ALA A 67 3.23 -11.10 2.66
N PRO A 68 3.06 -9.76 2.57
CA PRO A 68 4.11 -8.79 2.91
C PRO A 68 4.65 -8.95 4.32
N VAL A 69 3.76 -9.27 5.28
CA VAL A 69 4.14 -9.55 6.68
C VAL A 69 5.19 -10.67 6.79
N GLN A 70 5.04 -11.73 5.99
CA GLN A 70 6.00 -12.85 6.04
C GLN A 70 7.36 -12.45 5.47
N VAL A 71 7.37 -11.60 4.45
CA VAL A 71 8.62 -11.07 3.86
C VAL A 71 9.33 -10.17 4.87
N LEU A 72 8.60 -9.26 5.52
CA LEU A 72 9.14 -8.36 6.53
C LEU A 72 9.72 -9.14 7.73
N LEU A 73 8.94 -10.05 8.32
CA LEU A 73 9.35 -10.84 9.48
C LEU A 73 10.47 -11.84 9.16
N GLY A 74 10.58 -12.27 7.90
CA GLY A 74 11.68 -13.10 7.42
C GLY A 74 12.97 -12.32 7.14
N GLY A 75 13.01 -11.01 7.36
CA GLY A 75 14.16 -10.15 7.07
C GLY A 75 14.35 -9.88 5.58
N GLY A 76 13.35 -10.13 4.76
CA GLY A 76 13.39 -9.88 3.31
C GLY A 76 13.10 -8.45 2.92
N ALA A 77 12.63 -7.62 3.86
CA ALA A 77 12.36 -6.20 3.69
C ALA A 77 12.55 -5.45 5.01
N ASP A 78 12.75 -4.13 4.93
CA ASP A 78 12.83 -3.22 6.07
C ASP A 78 11.49 -2.56 6.38
N VAL A 79 10.73 -2.30 5.33
CA VAL A 79 9.41 -1.70 5.36
C VAL A 79 8.49 -2.49 4.43
N MET A 80 7.23 -2.61 4.78
CA MET A 80 6.21 -3.17 3.90
C MET A 80 5.02 -2.21 3.76
N VAL A 81 4.32 -2.33 2.62
CA VAL A 81 2.99 -1.77 2.44
C VAL A 81 1.95 -2.83 2.80
N ASP A 82 0.97 -2.49 3.63
CA ASP A 82 -0.18 -3.38 3.88
C ASP A 82 -1.42 -2.57 4.29
N TRP A 83 -2.59 -3.24 4.23
CA TRP A 83 -3.83 -2.69 4.73
C TRP A 83 -3.93 -2.85 6.25
N LEU A 84 -4.48 -1.85 6.94
CA LEU A 84 -4.56 -1.87 8.40
C LEU A 84 -5.28 -3.11 8.96
N PRO A 85 -6.44 -3.56 8.45
CA PRO A 85 -7.09 -4.78 8.96
C PRO A 85 -6.20 -6.03 8.88
N SER A 86 -5.44 -6.17 7.80
CA SER A 86 -4.50 -7.27 7.61
C SER A 86 -3.35 -7.21 8.62
N ALA A 87 -2.78 -6.02 8.80
CA ALA A 87 -1.72 -5.77 9.75
C ALA A 87 -2.17 -6.03 11.19
N LEU A 88 -3.39 -5.59 11.57
CA LEU A 88 -3.98 -5.83 12.88
C LEU A 88 -4.20 -7.33 13.13
N ALA A 89 -4.75 -8.06 12.15
CA ALA A 89 -4.94 -9.51 12.28
C ALA A 89 -3.61 -10.27 12.39
N ALA A 90 -2.56 -9.80 11.73
CA ALA A 90 -1.22 -10.36 11.87
C ALA A 90 -0.63 -10.03 13.25
N ARG A 91 -0.81 -8.78 13.72
CA ARG A 91 -0.33 -8.35 15.04
C ARG A 91 -0.99 -9.12 16.18
N GLU A 92 -2.29 -9.38 16.13
CA GLU A 92 -2.98 -10.22 17.11
C GLU A 92 -2.41 -11.65 17.19
N LYS A 93 -1.90 -12.16 16.06
CA LYS A 93 -1.22 -13.46 15.98
C LYS A 93 0.26 -13.40 16.42
N GLY A 94 0.71 -12.24 16.89
CA GLY A 94 2.04 -12.05 17.47
C GLY A 94 3.08 -11.45 16.50
N ALA A 95 2.69 -10.94 15.32
CA ALA A 95 3.59 -10.22 14.46
C ALA A 95 3.92 -8.84 15.08
N PRO A 96 5.20 -8.55 15.42
CA PRO A 96 5.58 -7.30 16.07
C PRO A 96 5.74 -6.17 15.03
N ILE A 97 4.68 -5.86 14.29
CA ILE A 97 4.67 -4.86 13.22
C ILE A 97 3.94 -3.60 13.66
N VAL A 98 4.43 -2.44 13.22
CA VAL A 98 3.92 -1.11 13.63
C VAL A 98 3.75 -0.25 12.39
N ASN A 99 2.59 0.42 12.26
CA ASN A 99 2.39 1.45 11.23
C ASN A 99 3.26 2.67 11.57
N ILE A 100 4.05 3.12 10.59
CA ILE A 100 4.99 4.24 10.72
C ILE A 100 4.64 5.42 9.82
N ALA A 101 3.78 5.23 8.82
CA ALA A 101 3.23 6.29 7.98
C ALA A 101 2.00 5.78 7.23
N GLN A 102 1.10 6.69 6.89
CA GLN A 102 -0.18 6.41 6.22
C GLN A 102 -0.39 7.35 5.03
N PRO A 103 0.17 7.04 3.85
CA PRO A 103 0.00 7.87 2.66
C PRO A 103 -1.44 7.94 2.16
N PHE A 104 -2.22 6.86 2.28
CA PHE A 104 -3.61 6.81 1.87
C PHE A 104 -4.53 7.32 2.97
N ALA A 105 -5.24 8.41 2.71
CA ALA A 105 -6.20 9.03 3.64
C ALA A 105 -7.59 8.39 3.58
N SER A 106 -7.93 7.70 2.48
CA SER A 106 -9.23 7.05 2.25
C SER A 106 -9.08 5.73 1.52
N SER A 107 -10.17 4.95 1.47
CA SER A 107 -10.19 3.61 0.87
C SER A 107 -10.80 3.62 -0.52
N GLY A 108 -10.18 2.91 -1.46
CA GLY A 108 -10.74 2.64 -2.77
C GLY A 108 -11.50 1.31 -2.88
N LEU A 109 -11.69 0.61 -1.77
CA LEU A 109 -12.24 -0.75 -1.77
C LEU A 109 -13.73 -0.77 -2.07
N MET A 110 -14.10 -1.69 -2.96
CA MET A 110 -15.49 -1.92 -3.39
C MET A 110 -15.80 -3.41 -3.50
N LEU A 111 -17.08 -3.75 -3.42
CA LEU A 111 -17.61 -5.01 -3.92
C LEU A 111 -18.45 -4.71 -5.16
N THR A 112 -18.05 -5.24 -6.32
CA THR A 112 -18.72 -5.05 -7.60
C THR A 112 -19.46 -6.32 -7.98
N CYS A 113 -20.76 -6.22 -8.15
CA CYS A 113 -21.66 -7.33 -8.50
C CYS A 113 -22.22 -7.16 -9.90
N LEU A 114 -22.46 -8.26 -10.62
CA LEU A 114 -23.23 -8.23 -11.86
C LEU A 114 -24.70 -8.02 -11.55
N LYS A 115 -25.31 -7.01 -12.15
CA LYS A 115 -26.71 -6.61 -11.89
C LYS A 115 -27.72 -7.71 -12.19
N GLU A 116 -27.41 -8.61 -13.12
CA GLU A 116 -28.27 -9.73 -13.48
C GLU A 116 -28.55 -10.72 -12.33
N HIS A 117 -27.71 -10.69 -11.27
CA HIS A 117 -27.90 -11.52 -10.08
C HIS A 117 -28.82 -10.86 -9.03
N GLU A 118 -29.38 -9.68 -9.33
CA GLU A 118 -30.35 -8.98 -8.50
C GLU A 118 -29.87 -8.67 -7.06
N ILE A 119 -28.55 -8.61 -6.84
CA ILE A 119 -27.93 -8.23 -5.58
C ILE A 119 -27.93 -6.70 -5.50
N ASN A 120 -28.94 -6.11 -4.85
CA ASN A 120 -29.14 -4.66 -4.82
C ASN A 120 -28.82 -4.03 -3.47
N SER A 121 -28.63 -4.86 -2.45
CA SER A 121 -28.31 -4.44 -1.09
C SER A 121 -27.46 -5.51 -0.38
N PRO A 122 -26.77 -5.17 0.73
CA PRO A 122 -26.07 -6.18 1.53
C PRO A 122 -26.95 -7.31 2.06
N ALA A 123 -28.28 -7.07 2.19
CA ALA A 123 -29.22 -8.09 2.62
C ALA A 123 -29.40 -9.21 1.57
N ASP A 124 -29.02 -8.98 0.33
CA ASP A 124 -29.14 -9.94 -0.77
C ASP A 124 -27.90 -10.83 -0.93
N PHE A 125 -26.82 -10.63 -0.14
CA PHE A 125 -25.59 -11.44 -0.24
C PHE A 125 -25.76 -12.91 0.11
N PRO A 126 -26.60 -13.31 1.09
CA PRO A 126 -26.73 -14.73 1.43
C PRO A 126 -27.09 -15.63 0.25
N GLY A 127 -26.38 -16.75 0.12
CA GLY A 127 -26.56 -17.71 -0.97
C GLY A 127 -25.70 -17.42 -2.21
N HIS A 128 -25.01 -16.28 -2.27
CA HIS A 128 -24.16 -15.92 -3.41
C HIS A 128 -22.68 -16.20 -3.15
N THR A 129 -21.90 -16.25 -4.24
CA THR A 129 -20.45 -16.42 -4.23
C THR A 129 -19.77 -15.08 -4.42
N LEU A 130 -18.97 -14.68 -3.45
CA LEU A 130 -18.20 -13.44 -3.46
C LEU A 130 -16.72 -13.76 -3.69
N GLY A 131 -16.14 -13.18 -4.73
CA GLY A 131 -14.73 -13.33 -5.07
C GLY A 131 -13.89 -12.30 -4.32
N THR A 132 -12.78 -12.72 -3.69
CA THR A 132 -11.82 -11.81 -3.08
C THR A 132 -10.40 -12.36 -3.17
N TRP A 133 -9.42 -11.48 -2.98
CA TRP A 133 -8.02 -11.88 -2.84
C TRP A 133 -7.78 -12.44 -1.44
N PHE A 134 -6.67 -13.18 -1.29
CA PHE A 134 -6.26 -13.78 -0.02
C PHE A 134 -4.90 -13.22 0.43
N PHE A 135 -4.28 -13.87 1.41
CA PHE A 135 -3.03 -13.45 2.06
C PHE A 135 -3.13 -12.11 2.80
N GLY A 136 -4.27 -11.92 3.48
CA GLY A 136 -4.58 -10.74 4.27
C GLY A 136 -5.55 -9.77 3.56
N ASN A 137 -5.67 -9.84 2.23
CA ASN A 137 -6.58 -8.97 1.48
C ASN A 137 -8.07 -9.34 1.65
N GLU A 138 -8.37 -10.54 2.12
CA GLU A 138 -9.72 -10.99 2.45
C GLU A 138 -10.30 -10.35 3.71
N ILE A 139 -9.46 -9.86 4.60
CA ILE A 139 -9.87 -9.39 5.93
C ILE A 139 -10.96 -8.31 5.89
N PRO A 140 -10.90 -7.28 5.04
CA PRO A 140 -11.97 -6.27 4.97
C PRO A 140 -13.32 -6.87 4.57
N LEU A 141 -13.36 -7.80 3.60
CA LEU A 141 -14.61 -8.48 3.21
C LEU A 141 -15.15 -9.35 4.35
N PHE A 142 -14.26 -10.10 5.01
CA PHE A 142 -14.65 -10.95 6.13
C PHE A 142 -15.16 -10.12 7.31
N SER A 143 -14.53 -8.97 7.58
CA SER A 143 -15.02 -8.01 8.58
C SER A 143 -16.43 -7.53 8.26
N TRP A 144 -16.71 -7.25 6.99
CA TRP A 144 -18.05 -6.85 6.58
C TRP A 144 -19.07 -7.97 6.75
N MET A 145 -18.76 -9.17 6.28
CA MET A 145 -19.66 -10.34 6.44
C MET A 145 -19.90 -10.66 7.94
N GLY A 146 -18.85 -10.61 8.75
CA GLY A 146 -18.95 -10.79 10.21
C GLY A 146 -19.85 -9.74 10.86
N LYS A 147 -19.73 -8.47 10.50
CA LYS A 147 -20.59 -7.38 10.96
C LYS A 147 -22.06 -7.59 10.57
N LEU A 148 -22.32 -8.14 9.38
CA LEU A 148 -23.66 -8.50 8.93
C LEU A 148 -24.19 -9.80 9.54
N GLY A 149 -23.33 -10.57 10.21
CA GLY A 149 -23.67 -11.87 10.78
C GLY A 149 -23.78 -13.00 9.75
N TYR A 150 -23.13 -12.84 8.58
CA TYR A 150 -23.16 -13.82 7.50
C TYR A 150 -21.96 -14.78 7.58
N PRO A 151 -22.19 -16.11 7.74
CA PRO A 151 -21.12 -17.09 7.58
C PRO A 151 -20.46 -16.98 6.20
N THR A 152 -19.14 -17.24 6.12
CA THR A 152 -18.35 -17.12 4.89
C THR A 152 -17.90 -18.47 4.33
N ASP A 153 -18.48 -19.56 4.81
CA ASP A 153 -18.15 -20.94 4.47
C ASP A 153 -19.18 -21.61 3.53
N GLY A 154 -20.16 -20.86 3.03
CA GLY A 154 -21.24 -21.36 2.19
C GLY A 154 -22.37 -22.04 2.93
N SER A 155 -22.41 -21.97 4.27
CA SER A 155 -23.53 -22.49 5.07
C SER A 155 -24.81 -21.68 4.86
N GLU A 156 -25.94 -22.23 5.28
CA GLU A 156 -27.25 -21.59 5.14
C GLU A 156 -27.29 -20.20 5.79
N GLY A 157 -27.77 -19.20 5.04
CA GLY A 157 -27.82 -17.80 5.48
C GLY A 157 -26.48 -17.05 5.35
N GLY A 158 -25.45 -17.69 4.82
CA GLY A 158 -24.12 -17.10 4.57
C GLY A 158 -23.81 -16.93 3.11
N VAL A 159 -22.55 -16.60 2.83
CA VAL A 159 -21.96 -16.42 1.50
C VAL A 159 -20.89 -17.47 1.25
N THR A 160 -20.65 -17.82 -0.01
CA THR A 160 -19.47 -18.59 -0.40
C THR A 160 -18.35 -17.63 -0.77
N ILE A 161 -17.17 -17.79 -0.18
CA ILE A 161 -16.01 -16.99 -0.54
C ILE A 161 -15.11 -17.78 -1.49
N GLN A 162 -14.86 -17.20 -2.66
CA GLN A 162 -13.94 -17.76 -3.66
C GLN A 162 -12.68 -16.90 -3.77
N LYS A 163 -11.50 -17.56 -3.69
CA LYS A 163 -10.24 -16.90 -4.02
C LYS A 163 -10.20 -16.52 -5.50
N ILE A 164 -9.92 -15.25 -5.78
CA ILE A 164 -9.65 -14.75 -7.13
C ILE A 164 -8.21 -14.26 -7.24
N ASN A 165 -7.72 -14.14 -8.47
CA ASN A 165 -6.41 -13.59 -8.79
C ASN A 165 -6.51 -12.08 -9.08
N PHE A 166 -5.47 -11.50 -9.66
CA PHE A 166 -5.37 -10.05 -9.95
C PHE A 166 -6.19 -9.59 -11.16
N ASN A 167 -6.98 -10.48 -11.80
CA ASN A 167 -7.84 -10.14 -12.93
C ASN A 167 -9.33 -10.30 -12.56
N VAL A 168 -10.18 -9.76 -13.41
CA VAL A 168 -11.64 -9.77 -13.23
C VAL A 168 -12.35 -10.90 -13.96
N ASP A 169 -11.60 -11.84 -14.54
CA ASP A 169 -12.16 -12.97 -15.30
C ASP A 169 -13.21 -13.79 -14.53
N PRO A 170 -13.02 -14.09 -13.22
CA PRO A 170 -14.04 -14.82 -12.47
C PRO A 170 -15.40 -14.12 -12.43
N LEU A 171 -15.42 -12.78 -12.35
CA LEU A 171 -16.65 -11.99 -12.43
C LEU A 171 -17.23 -12.01 -13.85
N LEU A 172 -16.39 -11.73 -14.87
CA LEU A 172 -16.82 -11.70 -16.27
C LEU A 172 -17.35 -13.05 -16.78
N GLN A 173 -16.76 -14.15 -16.29
CA GLN A 173 -17.17 -15.52 -16.60
C GLN A 173 -18.28 -16.04 -15.69
N LYS A 174 -18.83 -15.19 -14.81
CA LYS A 174 -19.91 -15.53 -13.87
C LYS A 174 -19.58 -16.71 -12.95
N GLN A 175 -18.30 -16.87 -12.60
CA GLN A 175 -17.85 -17.84 -11.60
C GLN A 175 -18.11 -17.33 -10.18
N VAL A 176 -18.21 -16.00 -10.04
CA VAL A 176 -18.64 -15.29 -8.84
C VAL A 176 -19.69 -14.26 -9.23
N GLU A 177 -20.67 -14.03 -8.37
CA GLU A 177 -21.72 -13.03 -8.60
C GLU A 177 -21.22 -11.61 -8.27
N CYS A 178 -20.33 -11.50 -7.29
CA CYS A 178 -19.63 -10.27 -6.93
C CYS A 178 -18.14 -10.51 -6.81
N ALA A 179 -17.34 -9.50 -7.05
CA ALA A 179 -15.89 -9.53 -6.82
C ALA A 179 -15.44 -8.28 -6.07
N THR A 180 -14.51 -8.46 -5.15
CA THR A 180 -13.75 -7.34 -4.58
C THR A 180 -13.00 -6.62 -5.70
N THR A 181 -13.13 -5.30 -5.74
CA THR A 181 -12.51 -4.42 -6.74
C THR A 181 -12.02 -3.15 -6.07
N MET A 182 -11.12 -2.44 -6.74
CA MET A 182 -10.67 -1.12 -6.31
C MET A 182 -11.22 -0.05 -7.25
N THR A 183 -11.55 1.13 -6.72
CA THR A 183 -11.96 2.32 -7.50
C THR A 183 -10.96 2.68 -8.59
N TYR A 184 -9.70 2.35 -8.39
CA TYR A 184 -8.59 2.71 -9.26
C TYR A 184 -8.14 1.58 -10.20
N ASN A 185 -8.53 0.31 -9.98
CA ASN A 185 -7.99 -0.82 -10.74
C ASN A 185 -9.09 -1.71 -11.34
N GLU A 186 -9.55 -2.73 -10.63
CA GLU A 186 -10.38 -3.82 -11.19
C GLU A 186 -11.72 -3.32 -11.73
N TYR A 187 -12.32 -2.33 -11.10
CA TYR A 187 -13.54 -1.71 -11.62
C TYR A 187 -13.38 -1.27 -13.08
N TRP A 188 -12.25 -0.64 -13.40
CA TRP A 188 -11.97 -0.19 -14.75
C TRP A 188 -11.60 -1.33 -15.70
N GLN A 189 -11.04 -2.42 -15.20
CA GLN A 189 -10.85 -3.63 -16.00
C GLN A 189 -12.20 -4.23 -16.41
N VAL A 190 -13.18 -4.24 -15.51
CA VAL A 190 -14.56 -4.66 -15.83
C VAL A 190 -15.20 -3.78 -16.90
N ILE A 191 -15.04 -2.46 -16.79
CA ILE A 191 -15.55 -1.49 -17.78
C ILE A 191 -14.81 -1.65 -19.13
N ASP A 192 -13.49 -1.77 -19.12
CA ASP A 192 -12.70 -1.95 -20.35
C ASP A 192 -12.96 -3.32 -21.02
N ALA A 193 -13.47 -4.31 -20.28
CA ALA A 193 -13.96 -5.59 -20.83
C ALA A 193 -15.32 -5.48 -21.53
N GLY A 194 -15.98 -4.33 -21.50
CA GLY A 194 -17.20 -4.02 -22.26
C GLY A 194 -18.48 -3.95 -21.44
N LEU A 195 -18.39 -4.11 -20.10
CA LEU A 195 -19.53 -3.83 -19.23
C LEU A 195 -19.67 -2.32 -19.01
N THR A 196 -20.90 -1.89 -18.73
CA THR A 196 -21.21 -0.49 -18.42
C THR A 196 -21.58 -0.35 -16.94
N PRO A 197 -21.56 0.86 -16.36
CA PRO A 197 -22.02 1.04 -14.98
C PRO A 197 -23.46 0.56 -14.74
N GLU A 198 -24.30 0.56 -15.79
CA GLU A 198 -25.67 0.09 -15.76
C GLU A 198 -25.80 -1.42 -15.62
N ASP A 199 -24.74 -2.18 -15.97
CA ASP A 199 -24.67 -3.65 -15.84
C ASP A 199 -24.19 -4.10 -14.46
N LEU A 200 -23.82 -3.13 -13.60
CA LEU A 200 -23.18 -3.39 -12.32
C LEU A 200 -24.01 -2.82 -11.15
N VAL A 201 -23.87 -3.47 -10.00
CA VAL A 201 -24.19 -2.91 -8.68
C VAL A 201 -22.89 -2.83 -7.91
N VAL A 202 -22.55 -1.63 -7.44
CA VAL A 202 -21.27 -1.38 -6.76
C VAL A 202 -21.54 -0.93 -5.34
N PHE A 203 -20.97 -1.66 -4.38
CA PHE A 203 -20.98 -1.30 -2.97
C PHE A 203 -19.60 -0.74 -2.61
N LYS A 204 -19.50 0.56 -2.41
CA LYS A 204 -18.28 1.19 -1.89
C LYS A 204 -18.22 0.98 -0.38
N TYR A 205 -17.12 0.48 0.13
CA TYR A 205 -16.95 0.23 1.57
C TYR A 205 -17.12 1.52 2.40
N GLU A 206 -16.77 2.66 1.82
CA GLU A 206 -16.98 3.97 2.45
C GLU A 206 -18.47 4.29 2.63
N ASP A 207 -19.30 4.08 1.58
CA ASP A 207 -20.74 4.34 1.62
C ASP A 207 -21.46 3.37 2.57
N GLU A 208 -20.92 2.15 2.75
CA GLU A 208 -21.44 1.13 3.65
C GLU A 208 -20.96 1.30 5.12
N GLY A 209 -20.14 2.30 5.38
CA GLY A 209 -19.61 2.58 6.72
C GLY A 209 -18.65 1.51 7.24
N ILE A 210 -17.95 0.83 6.32
CA ILE A 210 -16.97 -0.22 6.59
C ILE A 210 -15.59 0.08 5.99
N SER A 211 -15.34 1.33 5.67
CA SER A 211 -14.06 1.80 5.15
C SER A 211 -12.96 1.68 6.21
N THR A 212 -11.86 1.06 5.84
CA THR A 212 -10.66 0.89 6.67
C THR A 212 -9.45 1.50 5.98
N LEU A 213 -8.40 1.81 6.75
CA LEU A 213 -7.17 2.38 6.18
C LEU A 213 -6.45 1.35 5.30
N GLU A 214 -6.04 1.82 4.11
CA GLU A 214 -5.30 1.07 3.09
C GLU A 214 -3.84 1.55 3.02
N ASP A 215 -2.99 0.72 2.45
CA ASP A 215 -1.62 1.03 2.00
C ASP A 215 -0.77 1.85 2.96
N GLY A 216 -0.85 1.51 4.25
CA GLY A 216 0.05 2.03 5.28
C GLY A 216 1.45 1.42 5.15
N LEU A 217 2.46 2.14 5.64
CA LEU A 217 3.84 1.69 5.77
C LEU A 217 4.05 1.07 7.16
N TYR A 218 4.60 -0.13 7.18
CA TYR A 218 4.83 -0.88 8.42
C TYR A 218 6.28 -1.34 8.51
N THR A 219 6.81 -1.33 9.74
CA THR A 219 8.10 -1.92 10.09
C THR A 219 7.98 -2.75 11.36
N THR A 220 9.08 -3.30 11.89
CA THR A 220 9.07 -4.10 13.11
C THR A 220 9.37 -3.26 14.36
N GLU A 221 8.85 -3.69 15.52
CA GLU A 221 9.18 -3.09 16.84
C GLU A 221 10.68 -3.13 17.12
N GLU A 222 11.40 -4.15 16.63
CA GLU A 222 12.85 -4.28 16.75
C GLU A 222 13.56 -3.09 16.10
N LYS A 223 13.21 -2.75 14.85
CA LYS A 223 13.80 -1.59 14.14
C LYS A 223 13.49 -0.26 14.82
N LEU A 224 12.29 -0.13 15.39
CA LEU A 224 11.90 1.08 16.14
C LEU A 224 12.65 1.22 17.47
N SER A 225 13.27 0.17 17.98
CA SER A 225 14.11 0.21 19.20
C SER A 225 15.54 0.70 18.94
N ASP A 226 15.97 0.75 17.67
CA ASP A 226 17.31 1.22 17.26
C ASP A 226 17.25 2.65 16.74
N PRO A 227 17.90 3.63 17.39
CA PRO A 227 17.90 5.03 16.95
C PRO A 227 18.45 5.23 15.51
N ALA A 228 19.36 4.37 15.05
CA ALA A 228 19.90 4.45 13.68
C ALA A 228 18.84 3.98 12.66
N GLU A 229 18.11 2.91 12.96
CA GLU A 229 16.97 2.47 12.12
C GLU A 229 15.84 3.50 12.13
N VAL A 230 15.51 4.09 13.27
CA VAL A 230 14.52 5.19 13.37
C VAL A 230 14.92 6.38 12.50
N ASP A 231 16.20 6.76 12.44
CA ASP A 231 16.68 7.82 11.55
C ASP A 231 16.51 7.44 10.08
N LYS A 232 16.92 6.23 9.72
CA LYS A 232 16.81 5.69 8.36
C LYS A 232 15.34 5.64 7.90
N LEU A 233 14.44 5.15 8.76
CA LEU A 233 12.99 5.11 8.49
C LEU A 233 12.40 6.50 8.29
N ALA A 234 12.81 7.49 9.08
CA ALA A 234 12.32 8.88 8.93
C ALA A 234 12.78 9.50 7.60
N ARG A 235 14.03 9.28 7.19
CA ARG A 235 14.52 9.70 5.88
C ARG A 235 13.76 9.03 4.74
N PHE A 236 13.48 7.73 4.86
CA PHE A 236 12.69 6.97 3.90
C PHE A 236 11.27 7.52 3.77
N VAL A 237 10.57 7.75 4.88
CA VAL A 237 9.20 8.30 4.88
C VAL A 237 9.19 9.70 4.27
N ARG A 238 10.16 10.56 4.61
CA ARG A 238 10.28 11.91 4.03
C ARG A 238 10.40 11.88 2.51
N ALA A 239 11.31 11.07 1.99
CA ALA A 239 11.51 10.91 0.56
C ALA A 239 10.28 10.30 -0.13
N SER A 240 9.65 9.30 0.49
CA SER A 240 8.42 8.68 -0.01
C SER A 240 7.28 9.68 -0.11
N MET A 241 7.05 10.50 0.93
CA MET A 241 5.99 11.52 0.89
C MET A 241 6.29 12.64 -0.11
N LYS A 242 7.57 12.99 -0.33
CA LYS A 242 7.97 13.89 -1.43
C LYS A 242 7.62 13.28 -2.79
N GLY A 243 7.81 11.97 -2.97
CA GLY A 243 7.41 11.24 -4.17
C GLY A 243 5.90 11.21 -4.37
N TRP A 244 5.12 10.97 -3.32
CA TRP A 244 3.66 10.99 -3.37
C TRP A 244 3.13 12.37 -3.78
N LYS A 245 3.61 13.43 -3.16
CA LYS A 245 3.24 14.80 -3.52
C LYS A 245 3.55 15.12 -4.99
N TRP A 246 4.73 14.72 -5.46
CA TRP A 246 5.09 14.92 -6.88
C TRP A 246 4.17 14.12 -7.80
N ALA A 247 3.81 12.88 -7.45
CA ALA A 247 2.92 12.04 -8.23
C ALA A 247 1.51 12.62 -8.33
N GLU A 248 0.97 13.19 -7.26
CA GLU A 248 -0.30 13.91 -7.25
C GLU A 248 -0.29 15.14 -8.18
N GLU A 249 0.80 15.89 -8.17
CA GLU A 249 0.99 17.08 -9.01
C GLU A 249 1.26 16.73 -10.49
N ASN A 250 1.74 15.51 -10.79
CA ASN A 250 2.16 15.05 -12.11
C ASN A 250 1.63 13.64 -12.46
N PRO A 251 0.32 13.39 -12.40
CA PRO A 251 -0.22 12.03 -12.42
C PRO A 251 0.13 11.24 -13.70
N ASP A 252 0.12 11.88 -14.87
CA ASP A 252 0.46 11.20 -16.12
C ASP A 252 1.92 10.75 -16.14
N LYS A 253 2.84 11.60 -15.67
CA LYS A 253 4.27 11.25 -15.58
C LYS A 253 4.56 10.22 -14.52
N ALA A 254 3.85 10.27 -13.39
CA ALA A 254 3.96 9.27 -12.35
C ALA A 254 3.55 7.89 -12.87
N ALA A 255 2.48 7.81 -13.67
CA ALA A 255 2.07 6.59 -14.34
C ALA A 255 3.14 6.09 -15.35
N GLU A 256 3.78 6.99 -16.10
CA GLU A 256 4.87 6.65 -17.02
C GLU A 256 6.07 6.08 -16.27
N VAL A 257 6.49 6.69 -15.16
CA VAL A 257 7.55 6.17 -14.29
C VAL A 257 7.24 4.75 -13.82
N VAL A 258 6.04 4.49 -13.33
CA VAL A 258 5.65 3.15 -12.87
C VAL A 258 5.75 2.10 -13.97
N LEU A 259 5.38 2.47 -15.21
CA LEU A 259 5.46 1.54 -16.35
C LEU A 259 6.90 1.13 -16.69
N GLU A 260 7.90 1.96 -16.40
CA GLU A 260 9.31 1.60 -16.59
C GLU A 260 9.78 0.49 -15.64
N TYR A 261 9.10 0.34 -14.49
CA TYR A 261 9.36 -0.70 -13.50
C TYR A 261 8.43 -1.92 -13.61
N ASP A 262 7.45 -1.92 -14.53
CA ASP A 262 6.57 -3.08 -14.73
C ASP A 262 7.27 -4.19 -15.54
N GLU A 263 7.84 -5.16 -14.86
CA GLU A 263 8.46 -6.34 -15.47
C GLU A 263 7.44 -7.36 -15.99
N THR A 264 6.16 -7.21 -15.63
CA THR A 264 5.11 -8.18 -16.01
C THR A 264 4.60 -7.96 -17.43
N GLY A 265 4.69 -6.73 -17.93
CA GLY A 265 4.07 -6.30 -19.20
C GLY A 265 2.53 -6.36 -19.18
N ALA A 266 1.93 -6.50 -18.00
CA ALA A 266 0.48 -6.57 -17.85
C ALA A 266 -0.16 -5.17 -17.80
N GLN A 267 0.62 -4.14 -17.47
CA GLN A 267 0.13 -2.78 -17.32
C GLN A 267 0.07 -2.05 -18.66
N THR A 268 -0.99 -1.26 -18.87
CA THR A 268 -1.11 -0.39 -20.04
C THR A 268 -1.07 1.08 -19.65
N GLU A 269 -0.50 1.92 -20.48
CA GLU A 269 -0.41 3.37 -20.24
C GLU A 269 -1.79 4.00 -19.92
N LYS A 270 -2.80 3.67 -20.73
CA LYS A 270 -4.18 4.15 -20.53
C LYS A 270 -4.70 3.80 -19.13
N HIS A 271 -4.48 2.54 -18.72
CA HIS A 271 -4.98 2.06 -17.42
C HIS A 271 -4.21 2.69 -16.26
N GLN A 272 -2.88 2.78 -16.37
CA GLN A 272 -2.05 3.35 -15.32
C GLN A 272 -2.27 4.86 -15.12
N LYS A 273 -2.47 5.63 -16.20
CA LYS A 273 -2.84 7.06 -16.10
C LYS A 273 -4.20 7.25 -15.41
N ARG A 274 -5.18 6.40 -15.76
CA ARG A 274 -6.48 6.40 -15.06
C ARG A 274 -6.32 6.03 -13.59
N MET A 275 -5.56 4.97 -13.31
CA MET A 275 -5.28 4.51 -11.95
C MET A 275 -4.66 5.63 -11.12
N MET A 276 -3.62 6.30 -11.62
CA MET A 276 -2.96 7.39 -10.91
C MET A 276 -3.94 8.53 -10.58
N GLY A 277 -4.84 8.87 -11.52
CA GLY A 277 -5.88 9.88 -11.30
C GLY A 277 -6.87 9.52 -10.19
N GLU A 278 -7.17 8.24 -9.99
CA GLU A 278 -8.00 7.76 -8.88
C GLU A 278 -7.20 7.68 -7.57
N ILE A 279 -5.95 7.24 -7.63
CA ILE A 279 -5.05 7.17 -6.47
C ILE A 279 -4.82 8.56 -5.89
N ALA A 280 -4.61 9.58 -6.73
CA ALA A 280 -4.43 10.95 -6.26
C ALA A 280 -5.60 11.47 -5.39
N LYS A 281 -6.83 10.94 -5.59
CA LYS A 281 -7.99 11.27 -4.74
C LYS A 281 -7.92 10.60 -3.37
N LEU A 282 -7.27 9.43 -3.28
CA LEU A 282 -7.13 8.66 -2.04
C LEU A 282 -5.98 9.15 -1.17
N THR A 283 -4.98 9.80 -1.77
CA THR A 283 -3.82 10.37 -1.09
C THR A 283 -3.93 11.88 -0.88
N GLU A 284 -4.93 12.54 -1.50
CA GLU A 284 -5.11 14.00 -1.43
C GLU A 284 -5.16 14.51 0.02
N GLY A 285 -4.26 15.45 0.30
CA GLY A 285 -4.17 16.11 1.62
C GLY A 285 -3.45 15.28 2.69
N SER A 286 -2.96 14.08 2.37
CA SER A 286 -2.13 13.30 3.28
C SER A 286 -0.70 13.86 3.32
N ASP A 287 -0.18 14.04 4.52
CA ASP A 287 1.24 14.27 4.78
C ASP A 287 1.97 12.99 5.21
N GLY A 288 1.29 11.86 5.21
CA GLY A 288 1.79 10.58 5.68
C GLY A 288 1.54 10.31 7.15
N ARG A 289 0.99 11.27 7.91
CA ARG A 289 0.61 11.05 9.31
C ARG A 289 -0.69 10.26 9.38
N LEU A 290 -0.72 9.21 10.19
CA LEU A 290 -1.92 8.41 10.42
C LEU A 290 -2.97 9.24 11.19
N ASP A 291 -4.21 9.28 10.68
CA ASP A 291 -5.37 9.84 11.38
C ASP A 291 -5.87 8.83 12.42
N GLU A 292 -5.76 9.19 13.70
CA GLU A 292 -6.13 8.32 14.81
C GLU A 292 -7.63 7.97 14.81
N ALA A 293 -8.50 8.89 14.38
CA ALA A 293 -9.93 8.60 14.30
C ALA A 293 -10.24 7.60 13.17
N ALA A 294 -9.52 7.64 12.05
CA ALA A 294 -9.63 6.64 10.99
C ALA A 294 -9.04 5.29 11.42
N PHE A 295 -7.96 5.31 12.23
CA PHE A 295 -7.41 4.11 12.85
C PHE A 295 -8.44 3.45 13.77
N ASP A 296 -9.03 4.20 14.71
CA ASP A 296 -10.02 3.70 15.67
C ASP A 296 -11.24 3.11 14.96
N ARG A 297 -11.74 3.79 13.90
CA ARG A 297 -12.83 3.23 13.06
C ARG A 297 -12.44 1.92 12.40
N SER A 298 -11.22 1.83 11.87
CA SER A 298 -10.72 0.60 11.24
C SER A 298 -10.59 -0.55 12.24
N VAL A 299 -10.10 -0.26 13.45
CA VAL A 299 -10.05 -1.22 14.56
C VAL A 299 -11.45 -1.71 14.91
N GLN A 300 -12.41 -0.78 15.10
CA GLN A 300 -13.79 -1.13 15.43
C GLN A 300 -14.40 -2.05 14.36
N ILE A 301 -14.28 -1.70 13.07
CA ILE A 301 -14.81 -2.50 11.95
C ILE A 301 -14.18 -3.91 11.97
N THR A 302 -12.87 -4.00 12.18
CA THR A 302 -12.14 -5.27 12.19
C THR A 302 -12.53 -6.15 13.38
N MET A 303 -12.79 -5.54 14.56
CA MET A 303 -13.30 -6.22 15.76
C MET A 303 -14.75 -6.67 15.61
N GLU A 304 -15.64 -5.80 15.12
CA GLU A 304 -17.06 -6.12 14.88
C GLU A 304 -17.20 -7.27 13.86
N GLY A 305 -16.30 -7.32 12.89
CA GLY A 305 -16.19 -8.42 11.93
C GLY A 305 -15.58 -9.71 12.49
N GLY A 306 -15.08 -9.70 13.72
CA GLY A 306 -14.48 -10.86 14.38
C GLY A 306 -13.10 -11.24 13.85
N MET A 307 -12.43 -10.34 13.10
CA MET A 307 -11.11 -10.59 12.53
C MET A 307 -9.99 -10.36 13.56
N ILE A 308 -10.26 -9.52 14.55
CA ILE A 308 -9.47 -9.38 15.77
C ILE A 308 -10.40 -9.41 16.98
N THR A 309 -9.88 -9.84 18.13
CA THR A 309 -10.65 -10.03 19.37
C THR A 309 -10.18 -9.11 20.49
N LYS A 310 -9.06 -8.42 20.28
CA LYS A 310 -8.45 -7.53 21.27
C LYS A 310 -8.15 -6.17 20.64
N GLU A 311 -8.23 -5.15 21.46
CA GLU A 311 -7.72 -3.83 21.08
C GLU A 311 -6.21 -3.93 20.80
N PRO A 312 -5.74 -3.38 19.67
CA PRO A 312 -4.33 -3.45 19.32
C PRO A 312 -3.51 -2.44 20.13
N GLU A 313 -2.55 -2.93 20.92
CA GLU A 313 -1.60 -2.06 21.61
C GLU A 313 -0.37 -1.82 20.73
N GLY A 314 0.10 -0.56 20.63
CA GLY A 314 1.32 -0.20 19.92
C GLY A 314 1.29 -0.51 18.42
N ALA A 315 0.12 -0.53 17.80
CA ALA A 315 -0.04 -0.87 16.37
C ALA A 315 0.39 0.25 15.42
N PHE A 316 0.56 1.47 15.90
CA PHE A 316 1.13 2.59 15.15
C PHE A 316 2.00 3.48 16.04
N THR A 317 2.83 4.31 15.41
CA THR A 317 3.58 5.39 16.05
C THR A 317 3.66 6.61 15.15
N HIS A 318 3.66 7.80 15.74
CA HIS A 318 3.94 9.05 15.05
C HIS A 318 5.43 9.44 15.05
N ASP A 319 6.26 8.74 15.81
CA ASP A 319 7.67 9.10 16.00
C ASP A 319 8.44 9.24 14.67
N ILE A 320 8.11 8.36 13.70
CA ILE A 320 8.75 8.38 12.39
C ILE A 320 8.25 9.56 11.56
N THR A 321 6.93 9.78 11.47
CA THR A 321 6.36 10.91 10.71
C THR A 321 6.71 12.24 11.36
N ASP A 322 6.70 12.34 12.69
CA ASP A 322 7.14 13.56 13.40
C ASP A 322 8.59 13.90 13.07
N LYS A 323 9.47 12.92 13.00
CA LYS A 323 10.88 13.12 12.61
C LYS A 323 11.05 13.37 11.10
N ALA A 324 10.21 12.79 10.26
CA ALA A 324 10.26 12.95 8.82
C ALA A 324 9.77 14.33 8.36
N LEU A 325 8.75 14.89 9.02
CA LEU A 325 8.07 16.12 8.62
C LEU A 325 8.64 17.40 9.28
N ASN A 326 9.53 17.27 10.28
CA ASN A 326 10.22 18.38 10.94
C ASN A 326 11.64 18.55 10.38
#